data_fb691ec464b436d5e9825b913ee1a48d
#
_entry.id   fb691ec464b436d5e9825b913ee1a48d
#
_cell.length_a   1.000
_cell.length_b   1.000
_cell.length_c   1.000
_cell.angle_alpha   90.00
_cell.angle_beta   90.00
_cell.angle_gamma   90.00
#
_symmetry.space_group_name_H-M   'P 1'
#
loop_
_entity.id
_entity.type
_entity.pdbx_description
1 polymer ?
#
loop_
_entity_poly.entity_id
_entity_poly.type
_entity_poly.pdbx_seq_one_letter_code
_entity_poly.pdbx_strand_id
1 'polypeptide(L)'
;MKKIFAIIALFFAFASTSAVAKNDYSCDKKFIFFPGGPEGGPFGTIVYNGAVAAAEHTGCDVDYYWSQWNSEIMIKQFKEAVALQPDGIAIYGFPGDAAMRPIIQEAR
;
A
#
# COMPACT_ATOMS: atom_id res chain seq x y z
N MET A 1 -74.03 0.06 -9.67
CA MET A 1 -72.87 0.87 -9.89
C MET A 1 -71.76 0.42 -8.93
N LYS A 2 -70.80 -0.34 -9.44
CA LYS A 2 -69.68 -0.80 -8.62
C LYS A 2 -68.47 0.08 -8.89
N LYS A 3 -68.06 0.88 -7.91
CA LYS A 3 -66.87 1.71 -7.97
C LYS A 3 -65.68 0.82 -7.56
N ILE A 4 -64.82 0.51 -8.51
CA ILE A 4 -63.57 -0.21 -8.26
C ILE A 4 -62.53 0.83 -7.90
N PHE A 5 -62.11 0.85 -6.62
CA PHE A 5 -60.92 1.62 -6.18
C PHE A 5 -59.68 0.83 -6.52
N ALA A 6 -58.93 1.28 -7.51
CA ALA A 6 -57.59 0.79 -7.78
C ALA A 6 -56.62 1.47 -6.83
N ILE A 7 -56.10 0.70 -5.86
CA ILE A 7 -55.01 1.13 -4.99
C ILE A 7 -53.72 0.87 -5.75
N ILE A 8 -53.11 1.94 -6.27
CA ILE A 8 -51.76 1.88 -6.84
C ILE A 8 -50.82 1.94 -5.67
N ALA A 9 -50.23 0.78 -5.29
CA ALA A 9 -49.15 0.71 -4.34
C ALA A 9 -47.85 1.16 -5.05
N LEU A 10 -47.41 2.36 -4.74
CA LEU A 10 -46.17 2.91 -5.22
C LEU A 10 -45.01 2.31 -4.39
N PHE A 11 -44.42 1.23 -4.89
CA PHE A 11 -43.19 0.67 -4.32
C PHE A 11 -42.03 1.63 -4.62
N PHE A 12 -41.67 2.47 -3.65
CA PHE A 12 -40.42 3.18 -3.66
C PHE A 12 -39.30 2.20 -3.30
N ALA A 13 -38.63 1.64 -4.31
CA ALA A 13 -37.39 0.92 -4.13
C ALA A 13 -36.29 1.92 -3.75
N PHE A 14 -35.99 2.05 -2.45
CA PHE A 14 -34.79 2.72 -1.98
C PHE A 14 -33.58 1.87 -2.40
N ALA A 15 -33.03 2.16 -3.56
CA ALA A 15 -31.69 1.69 -3.92
C ALA A 15 -30.70 2.47 -3.06
N SER A 16 -30.32 1.91 -1.92
CA SER A 16 -29.21 2.40 -1.12
C SER A 16 -27.91 2.14 -1.90
N THR A 17 -27.54 3.06 -2.77
CA THR A 17 -26.19 3.09 -3.33
C THR A 17 -25.26 3.50 -2.18
N SER A 18 -24.59 2.53 -1.59
CA SER A 18 -23.44 2.80 -0.73
C SER A 18 -22.37 3.45 -1.61
N ALA A 19 -22.36 4.77 -1.65
CA ALA A 19 -21.24 5.51 -2.21
C ALA A 19 -20.06 5.25 -1.28
N VAL A 20 -19.19 4.31 -1.65
CA VAL A 20 -17.85 4.24 -1.08
C VAL A 20 -17.22 5.58 -1.37
N ALA A 21 -17.01 6.39 -0.33
CA ALA A 21 -16.31 7.65 -0.45
C ALA A 21 -14.92 7.33 -1.02
N LYS A 22 -14.71 7.64 -2.29
CA LYS A 22 -13.41 7.61 -2.92
C LYS A 22 -12.64 8.74 -2.24
N ASN A 23 -11.76 8.37 -1.29
CA ASN A 23 -10.86 9.34 -0.70
C ASN A 23 -10.00 9.89 -1.84
N ASP A 24 -10.19 11.14 -2.15
CA ASP A 24 -9.49 11.84 -3.24
C ASP A 24 -8.09 12.26 -2.74
N TYR A 25 -7.31 11.27 -2.29
CA TYR A 25 -5.89 11.46 -2.01
C TYR A 25 -5.15 11.29 -3.34
N SER A 26 -4.79 12.39 -3.97
CA SER A 26 -3.80 12.36 -5.05
C SER A 26 -2.42 12.45 -4.42
N CYS A 27 -1.67 11.37 -4.48
CA CYS A 27 -0.28 11.33 -4.04
C CYS A 27 0.63 11.38 -5.27
N ASP A 28 1.45 12.42 -5.37
CA ASP A 28 2.47 12.60 -6.41
C ASP A 28 3.86 12.16 -5.94
N LYS A 29 3.90 11.36 -4.86
CA LYS A 29 5.12 10.91 -4.19
C LYS A 29 5.50 9.50 -4.61
N LYS A 30 6.82 9.27 -4.66
CA LYS A 30 7.42 7.98 -4.95
C LYS A 30 8.07 7.40 -3.71
N PHE A 31 7.70 6.17 -3.38
CA PHE A 31 8.26 5.42 -2.28
C PHE A 31 8.94 4.14 -2.76
N ILE A 32 9.93 3.68 -1.98
CA ILE A 32 10.52 2.36 -2.14
C ILE A 32 10.24 1.58 -0.86
N PHE A 33 9.71 0.36 -1.01
CA PHE A 33 9.37 -0.48 0.12
C PHE A 33 10.09 -1.83 0.07
N PHE A 34 10.66 -2.21 1.21
CA PHE A 34 11.38 -3.47 1.42
C PHE A 34 10.56 -4.42 2.30
N PRO A 35 9.82 -5.39 1.73
CA PRO A 35 9.09 -6.39 2.50
C PRO A 35 10.01 -7.36 3.28
N GLY A 36 11.29 -7.46 2.93
CA GLY A 36 12.33 -8.21 3.64
C GLY A 36 12.66 -9.55 3.04
N GLY A 37 11.68 -10.41 2.84
CA GLY A 37 11.87 -11.78 2.38
C GLY A 37 11.98 -11.96 0.87
N PRO A 38 11.87 -13.21 0.39
CA PRO A 38 11.73 -13.50 -1.03
C PRO A 38 10.33 -13.11 -1.54
N GLU A 39 10.26 -12.74 -2.81
CA GLU A 39 8.98 -12.54 -3.49
C GLU A 39 8.16 -13.84 -3.45
N GLY A 40 6.88 -13.72 -3.13
CA GLY A 40 5.99 -14.89 -2.99
C GLY A 40 6.15 -15.67 -1.69
N GLY A 41 7.07 -15.31 -0.81
CA GLY A 41 7.19 -15.90 0.51
C GLY A 41 5.99 -15.57 1.41
N PRO A 42 5.60 -16.46 2.35
CA PRO A 42 4.35 -16.32 3.11
C PRO A 42 4.26 -15.02 3.91
N PHE A 43 5.32 -14.63 4.59
CA PHE A 43 5.36 -13.37 5.33
C PHE A 43 5.40 -12.17 4.39
N GLY A 44 6.32 -12.18 3.42
CA GLY A 44 6.53 -11.07 2.48
C GLY A 44 5.27 -10.76 1.66
N THR A 45 4.51 -11.79 1.27
CA THR A 45 3.25 -11.62 0.53
C THR A 45 2.21 -10.87 1.35
N ILE A 46 2.06 -11.16 2.64
CA ILE A 46 1.10 -10.46 3.51
C ILE A 46 1.46 -8.97 3.61
N VAL A 47 2.72 -8.69 3.88
CA VAL A 47 3.23 -7.31 4.03
C VAL A 47 3.14 -6.56 2.70
N TYR A 48 3.51 -7.19 1.60
CA TYR A 48 3.40 -6.66 0.25
C TYR A 48 1.97 -6.30 -0.12
N ASN A 49 1.01 -7.20 0.12
CA ASN A 49 -0.41 -6.94 -0.19
C ASN A 49 -0.95 -5.74 0.59
N GLY A 50 -0.51 -5.57 1.85
CA GLY A 50 -0.85 -4.39 2.64
C GLY A 50 -0.28 -3.10 2.04
N ALA A 51 0.95 -3.13 1.57
CA ALA A 51 1.59 -1.98 0.92
C ALA A 51 0.94 -1.64 -0.44
N VAL A 52 0.57 -2.66 -1.24
CA VAL A 52 -0.17 -2.46 -2.50
C VAL A 52 -1.52 -1.81 -2.23
N ALA A 53 -2.29 -2.32 -1.26
CA ALA A 53 -3.58 -1.74 -0.89
C ALA A 53 -3.43 -0.27 -0.42
N ALA A 54 -2.39 0.04 0.33
CA ALA A 54 -2.09 1.41 0.75
C ALA A 54 -1.73 2.31 -0.43
N ALA A 55 -0.92 1.82 -1.37
CA ALA A 55 -0.56 2.55 -2.59
C ALA A 55 -1.79 2.85 -3.45
N GLU A 56 -2.66 1.86 -3.67
CA GLU A 56 -3.92 2.03 -4.39
C GLU A 56 -4.86 3.02 -3.69
N HIS A 57 -4.94 2.96 -2.36
CA HIS A 57 -5.79 3.87 -1.59
C HIS A 57 -5.28 5.32 -1.61
N THR A 58 -3.98 5.52 -1.55
CA THR A 58 -3.37 6.85 -1.50
C THR A 58 -3.05 7.43 -2.87
N GLY A 59 -2.94 6.60 -3.91
CA GLY A 59 -2.48 6.99 -5.24
C GLY A 59 -0.98 7.24 -5.34
N CYS A 60 -0.20 6.86 -4.31
CA CYS A 60 1.26 6.97 -4.33
C CYS A 60 1.90 5.90 -5.23
N ASP A 61 3.04 6.24 -5.84
CA ASP A 61 3.87 5.30 -6.58
C ASP A 61 4.80 4.56 -5.62
N VAL A 62 4.82 3.23 -5.66
CA VAL A 62 5.63 2.41 -4.74
C VAL A 62 6.37 1.32 -5.51
N ASP A 63 7.69 1.34 -5.44
CA ASP A 63 8.56 0.25 -5.90
C ASP A 63 8.85 -0.73 -4.76
N TYR A 64 8.98 -2.01 -5.07
CA TYR A 64 9.19 -3.08 -4.07
C TYR A 64 10.52 -3.77 -4.30
N TYR A 65 11.34 -3.88 -3.23
CA TYR A 65 12.65 -4.54 -3.26
C TYR A 65 12.69 -5.74 -2.34
N TRP A 66 12.96 -6.91 -2.88
CA TRP A 66 12.96 -8.18 -2.18
C TRP A 66 14.39 -8.54 -1.76
N SER A 67 14.65 -8.64 -0.47
CA SER A 67 16.00 -8.81 0.08
C SER A 67 16.32 -10.23 0.52
N GLN A 68 15.47 -11.22 0.25
CA GLN A 68 15.70 -12.65 0.48
C GLN A 68 16.08 -13.02 1.93
N TRP A 69 15.66 -12.23 2.92
CA TRP A 69 16.14 -12.33 4.31
C TRP A 69 17.67 -12.25 4.43
N ASN A 70 18.33 -11.62 3.50
CA ASN A 70 19.78 -11.46 3.47
C ASN A 70 20.16 -10.01 3.79
N SER A 71 20.88 -9.82 4.90
CA SER A 71 21.27 -8.49 5.39
C SER A 71 22.18 -7.74 4.41
N GLU A 72 23.10 -8.43 3.75
CA GLU A 72 24.01 -7.80 2.78
C GLU A 72 23.26 -7.32 1.54
N ILE A 73 22.31 -8.14 1.05
CA ILE A 73 21.45 -7.77 -0.08
C ILE A 73 20.63 -6.54 0.31
N MET A 74 19.98 -6.52 1.48
CA MET A 74 19.18 -5.37 1.92
C MET A 74 20.01 -4.10 2.05
N ILE A 75 21.18 -4.16 2.66
CA ILE A 75 22.06 -3.01 2.82
C ILE A 75 22.48 -2.45 1.46
N LYS A 76 22.87 -3.31 0.52
CA LYS A 76 23.19 -2.92 -0.84
C LYS A 76 22.01 -2.25 -1.54
N GLN A 77 20.84 -2.90 -1.53
CA GLN A 77 19.62 -2.40 -2.14
C GLN A 77 19.16 -1.08 -1.51
N PHE A 78 19.32 -0.93 -0.18
CA PHE A 78 18.99 0.31 0.51
C PHE A 78 19.85 1.50 0.01
N LYS A 79 21.16 1.30 -0.15
CA LYS A 79 22.04 2.32 -0.71
C LYS A 79 21.69 2.66 -2.16
N GLU A 80 21.33 1.67 -2.96
CA GLU A 80 20.85 1.88 -4.33
C GLU A 80 19.53 2.67 -4.34
N ALA A 81 18.60 2.33 -3.44
CA ALA A 81 17.33 3.05 -3.29
C ALA A 81 17.53 4.52 -2.89
N VAL A 82 18.44 4.79 -1.97
CA VAL A 82 18.79 6.17 -1.57
C VAL A 82 19.33 6.96 -2.76
N ALA A 83 20.17 6.35 -3.59
CA ALA A 83 20.73 6.99 -4.79
C ALA A 83 19.65 7.37 -5.84
N LEU A 84 18.51 6.71 -5.83
CA LEU A 84 17.36 7.06 -6.70
C LEU A 84 16.58 8.27 -6.20
N GLN A 85 16.87 8.77 -5.01
CA GLN A 85 16.23 9.94 -4.39
C GLN A 85 14.69 9.85 -4.35
N PRO A 86 14.09 8.76 -3.84
CA PRO A 86 12.64 8.69 -3.65
C PRO A 86 12.19 9.69 -2.57
N ASP A 87 10.89 9.99 -2.53
CA ASP A 87 10.32 10.82 -1.46
C ASP A 87 10.35 10.13 -0.09
N GLY A 88 10.40 8.80 -0.07
CA GLY A 88 10.53 8.03 1.15
C GLY A 88 10.91 6.57 0.92
N ILE A 89 11.52 5.97 1.92
CA ILE A 89 11.87 4.54 1.95
C ILE A 89 11.28 3.92 3.20
N ALA A 90 10.51 2.84 3.02
CA ALA A 90 9.98 2.02 4.10
C ALA A 90 10.67 0.67 4.11
N ILE A 91 11.14 0.22 5.26
CA ILE A 91 11.87 -1.04 5.38
C ILE A 91 11.31 -1.92 6.49
N TYR A 92 11.24 -3.22 6.24
CA TYR A 92 11.21 -4.20 7.30
C TYR A 92 12.66 -4.49 7.73
N GLY A 93 13.08 -3.85 8.82
CA GLY A 93 14.47 -3.73 9.24
C GLY A 93 15.06 -4.98 9.89
N PHE A 94 14.92 -6.16 9.29
CA PHE A 94 15.42 -7.42 9.83
C PHE A 94 16.96 -7.51 10.02
N PRO A 95 17.82 -6.74 9.30
CA PRO A 95 19.25 -6.71 9.61
C PRO A 95 19.57 -6.15 11.00
N GLY A 96 18.61 -5.45 11.62
CA GLY A 96 18.73 -4.89 12.94
C GLY A 96 19.32 -3.49 12.99
N ASP A 97 19.19 -2.89 14.16
CA ASP A 97 19.55 -1.48 14.40
C ASP A 97 21.03 -1.17 14.13
N ALA A 98 21.93 -2.04 14.58
CA ALA A 98 23.36 -1.83 14.41
C ALA A 98 23.80 -1.75 12.94
N ALA A 99 23.15 -2.53 12.06
CA ALA A 99 23.47 -2.53 10.65
C ALA A 99 22.78 -1.38 9.89
N MET A 100 21.53 -1.07 10.24
CA MET A 100 20.71 -0.13 9.49
C MET A 100 20.89 1.33 9.93
N ARG A 101 21.16 1.59 11.21
CA ARG A 101 21.27 2.94 11.75
C ARG A 101 22.30 3.83 11.00
N PRO A 102 23.55 3.38 10.74
CA PRO A 102 24.51 4.21 10.04
C PRO A 102 24.05 4.62 8.65
N ILE A 103 23.56 3.67 7.86
CA ILE A 103 23.14 3.94 6.47
C ILE A 103 21.84 4.76 6.38
N ILE A 104 20.95 4.66 7.37
CA ILE A 104 19.77 5.54 7.47
C ILE A 104 20.20 6.97 7.83
N GLN A 105 21.19 7.13 8.70
CA GLN A 105 21.71 8.46 9.05
C GLN A 105 22.40 9.15 7.87
N GLU A 106 23.10 8.39 7.03
CA GLU A 106 23.71 8.91 5.80
C GLU A 106 22.68 9.32 4.74
N ALA A 107 21.48 8.75 4.77
CA ALA A 107 20.42 9.00 3.82
C ALA A 107 19.55 10.25 4.11
N ARG A 108 19.78 10.94 5.20
CA ARG A 108 18.98 12.12 5.64
C ARG A 108 19.44 13.43 5.06
#